data_ce86932648e7482f9cacdb3128f56834
#
_entry.id   ce86932648e7482f9cacdb3128f56834
#
_cell.length_a   1.000
_cell.length_b   1.000
_cell.length_c   1.000
_cell.angle_alpha   90.00
_cell.angle_beta   90.00
_cell.angle_gamma   90.00
#
_symmetry.space_group_name_H-M   'P 1'
#
loop_
_entity.id
_entity.type
_entity.pdbx_description
1 polymer ?
#
loop_
_entity_poly.entity_id
_entity_poly.type
_entity_poly.pdbx_seq_one_letter_code
_entity_poly.pdbx_strand_id
1 'polypeptide(L)'
;NVILFIDEIHTLIGAGDAEGALDAANILKPALSTGEITLIGATTFKEYRQKFVKDKALQRRFQPLVINEPTKEATLEILSRKKNVYESYHSVKISDEILNDIVNYSDRYLTDSQFPDKAIDLMDLACSHVKVQKVVKPKRISDLEGKLIQSFIDHGNSFQNMDDEQDMVFEALRKSINKWSSAIEKNKYKLTKRHLFEVLSSKTNIPLSEFLKSETDKYLKLESKLKKEIVGQDKPVETITKCLMRHKSGLRDLNRPIGSFLFLGSTGVGKTFLAKMLADHFFGSKENLILLDMSEFSEESSVSKLTGSNPGYVGHENGGVLVEKITKNPHSVVVFDEIEKAHPKVHQLLLQILDEGRLTDSQGRVARFYNSIVIVTGNIGSKQLSQTQAMGFGSNDIKKSNIDDAFKEVKKLLPLELINRFDDVLFFNSLSDGHLKSIIKSELKNLKHSASQNGLNLLFSRNLSDFLFNKVSDREFGARSIKRIIQKQISDIVSKEIVSNPNITNFEISYDKKSDKVCVDF
;
A
#
# COMPACT_ATOMS: atom_id res chain seq x y z
N ASN A 1 -35.07 -2.12 -40.67
CA ASN A 1 -33.68 -1.75 -40.39
C ASN A 1 -33.38 -2.13 -38.93
N VAL A 2 -32.42 -3.03 -38.76
CA VAL A 2 -31.95 -3.50 -37.44
C VAL A 2 -30.51 -3.01 -37.28
N ILE A 3 -30.18 -2.44 -36.13
CA ILE A 3 -28.81 -2.13 -35.75
C ILE A 3 -28.31 -3.29 -34.88
N LEU A 4 -27.26 -3.96 -35.32
CA LEU A 4 -26.63 -5.04 -34.57
C LEU A 4 -25.59 -4.43 -33.59
N PHE A 5 -25.75 -4.72 -32.31
CA PHE A 5 -24.75 -4.37 -31.30
C PHE A 5 -23.95 -5.63 -30.92
N ILE A 6 -22.63 -5.53 -31.00
CA ILE A 6 -21.70 -6.59 -30.59
C ILE A 6 -20.78 -6.07 -29.53
N ASP A 7 -20.93 -6.59 -28.33
CA ASP A 7 -19.99 -6.35 -27.25
C ASP A 7 -18.73 -7.18 -27.45
N GLU A 8 -17.58 -6.66 -26.99
CA GLU A 8 -16.26 -7.29 -27.17
C GLU A 8 -16.00 -7.76 -28.62
N ILE A 9 -16.32 -6.92 -29.58
CA ILE A 9 -16.22 -7.26 -31.02
C ILE A 9 -14.81 -7.75 -31.43
N HIS A 10 -13.79 -7.44 -30.67
CA HIS A 10 -12.43 -7.94 -30.87
C HIS A 10 -12.32 -9.48 -30.76
N THR A 11 -13.26 -10.15 -30.10
CA THR A 11 -13.29 -11.62 -29.98
C THR A 11 -13.61 -12.29 -31.31
N LEU A 12 -14.32 -11.58 -32.18
CA LEU A 12 -14.65 -12.08 -33.53
C LEU A 12 -13.46 -11.98 -34.50
N ILE A 13 -12.42 -11.16 -34.15
CA ILE A 13 -11.27 -10.93 -34.99
C ILE A 13 -10.13 -11.80 -34.48
N GLY A 14 -9.59 -12.69 -35.32
CA GLY A 14 -8.50 -13.58 -34.94
C GLY A 14 -8.95 -14.90 -34.29
N ALA A 15 -10.24 -15.21 -34.28
CA ALA A 15 -10.73 -16.56 -33.90
C ALA A 15 -10.30 -17.67 -34.90
N GLY A 16 -9.63 -17.30 -36.00
CA GLY A 16 -9.22 -18.17 -37.08
C GLY A 16 -7.75 -18.61 -37.08
N ASP A 17 -6.98 -18.36 -36.03
CA ASP A 17 -5.57 -18.80 -35.94
C ASP A 17 -5.42 -20.34 -35.75
N ALA A 18 -6.51 -21.05 -35.50
CA ALA A 18 -6.53 -22.52 -35.56
C ALA A 18 -6.97 -22.99 -36.95
N GLU A 19 -6.18 -23.84 -37.60
CA GLU A 19 -6.50 -24.44 -38.90
C GLU A 19 -7.92 -25.02 -38.89
N GLY A 20 -8.83 -24.39 -39.67
CA GLY A 20 -10.21 -24.82 -39.84
C GLY A 20 -11.29 -24.02 -39.09
N ALA A 21 -10.96 -23.01 -38.30
CA ALA A 21 -11.97 -22.14 -37.69
C ALA A 21 -12.43 -21.07 -38.68
N LEU A 22 -13.75 -20.97 -38.90
CA LEU A 22 -14.38 -19.89 -39.66
C LEU A 22 -14.14 -18.56 -38.94
N ASP A 23 -13.29 -17.70 -39.50
CA ASP A 23 -13.10 -16.35 -39.02
C ASP A 23 -14.40 -15.54 -39.20
N ALA A 24 -15.15 -15.35 -38.11
CA ALA A 24 -16.42 -14.63 -38.11
C ALA A 24 -16.27 -13.20 -38.70
N ALA A 25 -15.09 -12.61 -38.58
CA ALA A 25 -14.78 -11.32 -39.19
C ALA A 25 -14.85 -11.41 -40.74
N ASN A 26 -14.44 -12.50 -41.35
CA ASN A 26 -14.51 -12.68 -42.79
C ASN A 26 -15.94 -12.84 -43.30
N ILE A 27 -16.88 -13.34 -42.49
CA ILE A 27 -18.30 -13.38 -42.80
C ILE A 27 -18.93 -11.98 -42.74
N LEU A 28 -18.53 -11.17 -41.79
CA LEU A 28 -19.07 -9.81 -41.59
C LEU A 28 -18.53 -8.81 -42.62
N LYS A 29 -17.30 -8.97 -43.09
CA LYS A 29 -16.64 -8.04 -44.05
C LYS A 29 -17.45 -7.77 -45.31
N PRO A 30 -18.05 -8.77 -46.03
CA PRO A 30 -18.88 -8.50 -47.19
C PRO A 30 -20.15 -7.72 -46.84
N ALA A 31 -20.90 -8.15 -45.82
CA ALA A 31 -22.18 -7.55 -45.43
C ALA A 31 -22.01 -6.09 -44.96
N LEU A 32 -20.89 -5.78 -44.28
CA LEU A 32 -20.50 -4.39 -43.90
C LEU A 32 -20.13 -3.57 -45.13
N SER A 33 -19.60 -4.19 -46.19
CA SER A 33 -19.18 -3.46 -47.43
C SER A 33 -20.36 -3.09 -48.27
N THR A 34 -21.40 -3.93 -48.35
CA THR A 34 -22.64 -3.72 -49.10
C THR A 34 -23.63 -2.82 -48.36
N GLY A 35 -23.37 -2.49 -47.06
CA GLY A 35 -24.29 -1.69 -46.25
C GLY A 35 -25.57 -2.44 -45.84
N GLU A 36 -25.59 -3.75 -45.96
CA GLU A 36 -26.74 -4.61 -45.59
C GLU A 36 -26.94 -4.64 -44.08
N ILE A 37 -25.85 -4.46 -43.31
CA ILE A 37 -25.84 -4.48 -41.83
C ILE A 37 -25.31 -3.17 -41.31
N THR A 38 -26.05 -2.56 -40.40
CA THR A 38 -25.55 -1.47 -39.53
C THR A 38 -25.09 -2.07 -38.22
N LEU A 39 -23.81 -1.87 -37.86
CA LEU A 39 -23.19 -2.51 -36.70
C LEU A 39 -22.55 -1.49 -35.78
N ILE A 40 -22.78 -1.64 -34.47
CA ILE A 40 -22.08 -0.95 -33.39
C ILE A 40 -21.27 -2.00 -32.63
N GLY A 41 -19.96 -1.86 -32.62
CA GLY A 41 -19.07 -2.75 -31.86
C GLY A 41 -18.47 -2.02 -30.66
N ALA A 42 -18.50 -2.65 -29.50
CA ALA A 42 -17.78 -2.17 -28.32
C ALA A 42 -16.48 -2.96 -28.13
N THR A 43 -15.41 -2.28 -27.74
CA THR A 43 -14.12 -2.90 -27.41
C THR A 43 -13.27 -1.96 -26.58
N THR A 44 -12.20 -2.48 -25.95
CA THR A 44 -11.24 -1.64 -25.24
C THR A 44 -10.20 -1.02 -26.19
N PHE A 45 -9.56 0.07 -25.74
CA PHE A 45 -8.47 0.71 -26.50
C PHE A 45 -7.33 -0.25 -26.83
N LYS A 46 -7.01 -1.14 -25.90
CA LYS A 46 -5.93 -2.12 -26.05
C LYS A 46 -6.24 -3.10 -27.19
N GLU A 47 -7.41 -3.72 -27.16
CA GLU A 47 -7.84 -4.67 -28.17
C GLU A 47 -8.07 -3.98 -29.53
N TYR A 48 -8.62 -2.76 -29.55
CA TYR A 48 -8.76 -1.98 -30.77
C TYR A 48 -7.40 -1.80 -31.47
N ARG A 49 -6.36 -1.37 -30.72
CA ARG A 49 -5.01 -1.21 -31.28
C ARG A 49 -4.38 -2.53 -31.72
N GLN A 50 -4.56 -3.58 -30.93
CA GLN A 50 -3.91 -4.86 -31.20
C GLN A 50 -4.55 -5.63 -32.36
N LYS A 51 -5.86 -5.55 -32.52
CA LYS A 51 -6.62 -6.36 -33.48
C LYS A 51 -7.19 -5.54 -34.62
N PHE A 52 -7.92 -4.44 -34.36
CA PHE A 52 -8.57 -3.66 -35.40
C PHE A 52 -7.61 -2.82 -36.26
N VAL A 53 -6.63 -2.16 -35.65
CA VAL A 53 -5.67 -1.32 -36.39
C VAL A 53 -4.78 -2.16 -37.31
N LYS A 54 -4.55 -3.43 -36.98
CA LYS A 54 -3.78 -4.34 -37.82
C LYS A 54 -4.57 -4.82 -39.06
N ASP A 55 -5.89 -4.92 -38.95
CA ASP A 55 -6.75 -5.27 -40.08
C ASP A 55 -7.24 -4.01 -40.83
N LYS A 56 -6.47 -3.62 -41.85
CA LYS A 56 -6.79 -2.45 -42.69
C LYS A 56 -8.16 -2.49 -43.33
N ALA A 57 -8.71 -3.69 -43.55
CA ALA A 57 -10.02 -3.88 -44.19
C ALA A 57 -11.15 -3.52 -43.20
N LEU A 58 -11.02 -3.89 -41.94
CA LEU A 58 -11.96 -3.52 -40.88
C LEU A 58 -11.82 -2.05 -40.50
N GLN A 59 -10.59 -1.56 -40.37
CA GLN A 59 -10.34 -0.17 -40.02
C GLN A 59 -11.03 0.82 -40.95
N ARG A 60 -11.14 0.52 -42.27
CA ARG A 60 -11.81 1.38 -43.25
C ARG A 60 -13.34 1.35 -43.18
N ARG A 61 -13.90 0.37 -42.46
CA ARG A 61 -15.36 0.14 -42.37
C ARG A 61 -15.97 0.54 -41.04
N PHE A 62 -15.11 0.78 -40.03
CA PHE A 62 -15.53 1.23 -38.72
C PHE A 62 -15.01 2.63 -38.44
N GLN A 63 -15.89 3.50 -37.99
CA GLN A 63 -15.50 4.79 -37.44
C GLN A 63 -15.32 4.66 -35.93
N PRO A 64 -14.11 4.87 -35.38
CA PRO A 64 -13.90 4.79 -33.94
C PRO A 64 -14.59 5.96 -33.23
N LEU A 65 -15.41 5.63 -32.25
CA LEU A 65 -16.01 6.58 -31.34
C LEU A 65 -15.38 6.36 -29.96
N VAL A 66 -14.64 7.37 -29.48
CA VAL A 66 -13.97 7.32 -28.20
C VAL A 66 -14.93 7.73 -27.09
N ILE A 67 -15.16 6.82 -26.14
CA ILE A 67 -15.92 7.12 -24.92
C ILE A 67 -14.93 7.36 -23.78
N ASN A 68 -14.86 8.58 -23.31
CA ASN A 68 -13.99 8.98 -22.20
C ASN A 68 -14.64 8.70 -20.85
N GLU A 69 -13.81 8.54 -19.81
CA GLU A 69 -14.26 8.46 -18.43
C GLU A 69 -15.06 9.71 -18.05
N PRO A 70 -16.27 9.58 -17.46
CA PRO A 70 -17.06 10.73 -17.04
C PRO A 70 -16.41 11.48 -15.87
N THR A 71 -16.71 12.78 -15.75
CA THR A 71 -16.25 13.59 -14.62
C THR A 71 -16.91 13.14 -13.30
N LYS A 72 -16.38 13.59 -12.17
CA LYS A 72 -16.96 13.29 -10.84
C LYS A 72 -18.39 13.80 -10.71
N GLU A 73 -18.65 14.98 -11.26
CA GLU A 73 -19.98 15.62 -11.28
C GLU A 73 -20.97 14.78 -12.10
N ALA A 74 -20.59 14.37 -13.30
CA ALA A 74 -21.39 13.50 -14.14
C ALA A 74 -21.62 12.13 -13.48
N THR A 75 -20.61 11.58 -12.82
CA THR A 75 -20.71 10.31 -12.08
C THR A 75 -21.68 10.43 -10.90
N LEU A 76 -21.64 11.55 -10.17
CA LEU A 76 -22.58 11.81 -9.08
C LEU A 76 -24.03 11.87 -9.58
N GLU A 77 -24.26 12.49 -10.74
CA GLU A 77 -25.58 12.53 -11.38
C GLU A 77 -26.07 11.12 -11.76
N ILE A 78 -25.20 10.29 -12.33
CA ILE A 78 -25.49 8.88 -12.66
C ILE A 78 -25.89 8.11 -11.39
N LEU A 79 -25.10 8.23 -10.31
CA LEU A 79 -25.42 7.57 -9.03
C LEU A 79 -26.74 8.04 -8.45
N SER A 80 -27.03 9.35 -8.49
CA SER A 80 -28.29 9.91 -8.00
C SER A 80 -29.49 9.34 -8.73
N ARG A 81 -29.41 9.15 -10.05
CA ARG A 81 -30.49 8.53 -10.85
C ARG A 81 -30.66 7.05 -10.54
N LYS A 82 -29.58 6.34 -10.25
CA LYS A 82 -29.60 4.89 -9.94
C LYS A 82 -29.91 4.61 -8.46
N LYS A 83 -29.76 5.57 -7.56
CA LYS A 83 -29.93 5.46 -6.10
C LYS A 83 -31.18 4.67 -5.71
N ASN A 84 -32.35 5.04 -6.24
CA ASN A 84 -33.64 4.44 -5.87
C ASN A 84 -33.68 2.93 -6.19
N VAL A 85 -33.03 2.49 -7.26
CA VAL A 85 -32.96 1.06 -7.64
C VAL A 85 -32.18 0.27 -6.59
N TYR A 86 -31.00 0.78 -6.20
CA TYR A 86 -30.15 0.12 -5.18
C TYR A 86 -30.77 0.19 -3.78
N GLU A 87 -31.39 1.32 -3.41
CA GLU A 87 -32.15 1.44 -2.15
C GLU A 87 -33.27 0.42 -2.03
N SER A 88 -33.99 0.18 -3.12
CA SER A 88 -35.09 -0.79 -3.16
C SER A 88 -34.56 -2.23 -3.10
N TYR A 89 -33.51 -2.55 -3.88
CA TYR A 89 -32.97 -3.89 -3.96
C TYR A 89 -32.31 -4.35 -2.66
N HIS A 90 -31.53 -3.47 -2.02
CA HIS A 90 -30.82 -3.80 -0.78
C HIS A 90 -31.60 -3.43 0.49
N SER A 91 -32.74 -2.73 0.38
CA SER A 91 -33.49 -2.17 1.52
C SER A 91 -32.64 -1.27 2.41
N VAL A 92 -31.77 -0.44 1.82
CA VAL A 92 -30.82 0.45 2.48
C VAL A 92 -31.05 1.87 1.99
N LYS A 93 -31.13 2.85 2.90
CA LYS A 93 -31.19 4.28 2.52
C LYS A 93 -29.80 4.86 2.31
N ILE A 94 -29.65 5.62 1.24
CA ILE A 94 -28.41 6.29 0.85
C ILE A 94 -28.66 7.80 0.90
N SER A 95 -27.91 8.56 1.70
CA SER A 95 -27.99 10.02 1.69
C SER A 95 -27.16 10.61 0.56
N ASP A 96 -27.46 11.84 0.16
CA ASP A 96 -26.71 12.51 -0.91
C ASP A 96 -25.25 12.82 -0.48
N GLU A 97 -25.02 13.04 0.82
CA GLU A 97 -23.67 13.12 1.38
C GLU A 97 -22.85 11.84 1.14
N ILE A 98 -23.48 10.68 1.34
CA ILE A 98 -22.84 9.39 1.11
C ILE A 98 -22.58 9.15 -0.37
N LEU A 99 -23.44 9.61 -1.28
CA LEU A 99 -23.15 9.54 -2.72
C LEU A 99 -21.90 10.35 -3.09
N ASN A 100 -21.74 11.55 -2.55
CA ASN A 100 -20.54 12.34 -2.71
C ASN A 100 -19.30 11.63 -2.14
N ASP A 101 -19.42 11.03 -0.96
CA ASP A 101 -18.35 10.25 -0.35
C ASP A 101 -17.97 9.03 -1.23
N ILE A 102 -18.96 8.33 -1.81
CA ILE A 102 -18.72 7.20 -2.72
C ILE A 102 -17.89 7.64 -3.93
N VAL A 103 -18.25 8.75 -4.58
CA VAL A 103 -17.49 9.27 -5.73
C VAL A 103 -16.08 9.66 -5.33
N ASN A 104 -15.92 10.39 -4.22
CA ASN A 104 -14.61 10.84 -3.77
C ASN A 104 -13.70 9.69 -3.32
N TYR A 105 -14.24 8.71 -2.60
CA TYR A 105 -13.46 7.57 -2.12
C TYR A 105 -13.15 6.58 -3.22
N SER A 106 -14.07 6.34 -4.17
CA SER A 106 -13.78 5.49 -5.33
C SER A 106 -12.71 6.10 -6.23
N ASP A 107 -12.70 7.42 -6.41
CA ASP A 107 -11.63 8.10 -7.15
C ASP A 107 -10.27 7.97 -6.46
N ARG A 108 -10.26 8.16 -5.14
CA ARG A 108 -9.03 8.17 -4.34
C ARG A 108 -8.43 6.79 -4.11
N TYR A 109 -9.26 5.77 -3.90
CA TYR A 109 -8.81 4.46 -3.43
C TYR A 109 -8.95 3.34 -4.47
N LEU A 110 -9.82 3.49 -5.48
CA LEU A 110 -10.02 2.50 -6.54
C LEU A 110 -9.44 3.02 -7.85
N THR A 111 -8.14 2.79 -8.05
CA THR A 111 -7.39 3.30 -9.20
C THR A 111 -7.39 2.36 -10.40
N ASP A 112 -7.75 1.09 -10.19
CA ASP A 112 -7.69 0.04 -11.20
C ASP A 112 -8.91 0.01 -12.13
N SER A 113 -9.97 0.75 -11.79
CA SER A 113 -11.21 0.84 -12.55
C SER A 113 -11.58 2.29 -12.83
N GLN A 114 -12.41 2.49 -13.85
CA GLN A 114 -12.82 3.81 -14.33
C GLN A 114 -14.20 4.18 -13.80
N PHE A 115 -14.53 5.49 -13.79
CA PHE A 115 -15.90 5.94 -13.62
C PHE A 115 -16.76 5.59 -14.84
N PRO A 116 -18.07 5.30 -14.67
CA PRO A 116 -18.82 5.30 -13.40
C PRO A 116 -18.73 3.98 -12.63
N ASP A 117 -18.20 2.91 -13.20
CA ASP A 117 -18.27 1.54 -12.66
C ASP A 117 -17.69 1.42 -11.26
N LYS A 118 -16.49 1.98 -11.00
CA LYS A 118 -15.87 1.93 -9.67
C LYS A 118 -16.74 2.54 -8.56
N ALA A 119 -17.53 3.56 -8.88
CA ALA A 119 -18.42 4.21 -7.92
C ALA A 119 -19.74 3.41 -7.74
N ILE A 120 -20.25 2.84 -8.82
CA ILE A 120 -21.44 1.97 -8.81
C ILE A 120 -21.11 0.71 -8.01
N ASP A 121 -19.99 0.06 -8.27
CA ASP A 121 -19.53 -1.13 -7.55
C ASP A 121 -19.34 -0.86 -6.06
N LEU A 122 -18.71 0.27 -5.70
CA LEU A 122 -18.55 0.63 -4.30
C LEU A 122 -19.90 0.83 -3.60
N MET A 123 -20.85 1.47 -4.29
CA MET A 123 -22.22 1.66 -3.78
C MET A 123 -22.93 0.32 -3.57
N ASP A 124 -22.87 -0.57 -4.56
CA ASP A 124 -23.51 -1.89 -4.51
C ASP A 124 -22.94 -2.75 -3.40
N LEU A 125 -21.61 -2.88 -3.36
CA LEU A 125 -20.91 -3.65 -2.33
C LEU A 125 -21.15 -3.12 -0.92
N ALA A 126 -21.17 -1.80 -0.75
CA ALA A 126 -21.46 -1.20 0.55
C ALA A 126 -22.90 -1.43 0.99
N CYS A 127 -23.86 -1.36 0.08
CA CYS A 127 -25.25 -1.72 0.37
C CYS A 127 -25.39 -3.21 0.69
N SER A 128 -24.75 -4.07 -0.08
CA SER A 128 -24.72 -5.52 0.16
C SER A 128 -24.09 -5.85 1.51
N HIS A 129 -22.96 -5.22 1.87
CA HIS A 129 -22.30 -5.39 3.16
C HIS A 129 -23.23 -5.04 4.33
N VAL A 130 -23.95 -3.92 4.24
CA VAL A 130 -24.96 -3.55 5.21
C VAL A 130 -26.07 -4.61 5.29
N LYS A 131 -26.53 -5.15 4.17
CA LYS A 131 -27.58 -6.19 4.13
C LYS A 131 -27.10 -7.49 4.78
N VAL A 132 -25.89 -7.92 4.52
CA VAL A 132 -25.30 -9.17 5.10
C VAL A 132 -25.09 -9.04 6.61
N GLN A 133 -24.54 -7.93 7.09
CA GLN A 133 -24.34 -7.72 8.54
C GLN A 133 -25.65 -7.81 9.34
N LYS A 134 -26.79 -7.55 8.72
CA LYS A 134 -28.12 -7.59 9.34
C LYS A 134 -28.71 -8.99 9.45
N VAL A 135 -28.31 -9.86 8.54
CA VAL A 135 -28.77 -11.27 8.53
C VAL A 135 -28.08 -12.07 9.63
N VAL A 136 -27.00 -11.54 10.22
CA VAL A 136 -26.37 -12.18 11.39
C VAL A 136 -27.38 -12.15 12.55
N LYS A 137 -27.86 -13.34 12.92
CA LYS A 137 -28.77 -13.51 14.06
C LYS A 137 -28.13 -12.91 15.32
N PRO A 138 -28.85 -12.08 16.10
CA PRO A 138 -28.36 -11.61 17.38
C PRO A 138 -27.94 -12.80 18.27
N LYS A 139 -26.80 -12.67 18.94
CA LYS A 139 -26.24 -13.72 19.83
C LYS A 139 -27.30 -14.28 20.78
N ARG A 140 -28.19 -13.40 21.31
CA ARG A 140 -29.31 -13.80 22.16
C ARG A 140 -30.25 -14.81 21.51
N ILE A 141 -30.51 -14.72 20.19
CA ILE A 141 -31.38 -15.68 19.48
C ILE A 141 -30.64 -17.01 19.35
N SER A 142 -29.37 -17.00 18.97
CA SER A 142 -28.53 -18.21 18.91
C SER A 142 -28.39 -18.90 20.27
N ASP A 143 -28.26 -18.13 21.35
CA ASP A 143 -28.16 -18.66 22.71
C ASP A 143 -29.50 -19.32 23.16
N LEU A 144 -30.66 -18.72 22.81
CA LEU A 144 -31.98 -19.30 23.09
C LEU A 144 -32.24 -20.55 22.24
N GLU A 145 -31.85 -20.55 20.95
CA GLU A 145 -31.92 -21.75 20.10
C GLU A 145 -31.07 -22.88 20.70
N GLY A 146 -29.82 -22.56 21.11
CA GLY A 146 -28.94 -23.54 21.76
C GLY A 146 -29.52 -24.13 23.04
N LYS A 147 -30.10 -23.31 23.90
CA LYS A 147 -30.77 -23.76 25.14
C LYS A 147 -31.97 -24.66 24.84
N LEU A 148 -32.79 -24.31 23.86
CA LEU A 148 -33.94 -25.11 23.48
C LEU A 148 -33.50 -26.47 22.91
N ILE A 149 -32.52 -26.50 22.03
CA ILE A 149 -31.96 -27.73 21.46
C ILE A 149 -31.38 -28.62 22.58
N GLN A 150 -30.61 -28.04 23.51
CA GLN A 150 -30.03 -28.79 24.62
C GLN A 150 -31.12 -29.40 25.53
N SER A 151 -32.18 -28.62 25.83
CA SER A 151 -33.30 -29.10 26.63
C SER A 151 -34.04 -30.26 25.97
N PHE A 152 -34.21 -30.24 24.64
CA PHE A 152 -34.78 -31.38 23.90
C PHE A 152 -33.88 -32.61 23.89
N ILE A 153 -32.55 -32.44 23.88
CA ILE A 153 -31.60 -33.54 23.96
C ILE A 153 -31.64 -34.17 25.36
N ASP A 154 -31.68 -33.33 26.41
CA ASP A 154 -31.61 -33.78 27.79
C ASP A 154 -32.90 -34.50 28.27
N HIS A 155 -34.08 -34.05 27.79
CA HIS A 155 -35.36 -34.55 28.24
C HIS A 155 -36.09 -35.49 27.24
N GLY A 156 -35.54 -35.64 26.02
CA GLY A 156 -36.10 -36.53 25.00
C GLY A 156 -37.53 -36.16 24.50
N ASN A 157 -37.98 -34.94 24.79
CA ASN A 157 -39.32 -34.49 24.47
C ASN A 157 -39.46 -34.05 23.01
N SER A 158 -40.65 -34.20 22.43
CA SER A 158 -40.97 -33.68 21.10
C SER A 158 -41.67 -32.32 21.18
N PHE A 159 -41.71 -31.59 20.10
CA PHE A 159 -42.44 -30.29 19.99
C PHE A 159 -43.92 -30.34 20.35
N GLN A 160 -44.51 -31.56 20.43
CA GLN A 160 -45.91 -31.74 20.81
C GLN A 160 -46.12 -31.90 22.32
N ASN A 161 -45.07 -32.23 23.09
CA ASN A 161 -45.13 -32.41 24.53
C ASN A 161 -43.96 -31.67 25.21
N MET A 162 -43.97 -30.34 25.13
CA MET A 162 -43.03 -29.46 25.82
C MET A 162 -43.43 -29.39 27.31
N ASP A 163 -42.41 -29.27 28.16
CA ASP A 163 -42.60 -28.92 29.57
C ASP A 163 -42.67 -27.39 29.73
N ASP A 164 -43.10 -26.92 30.91
CA ASP A 164 -43.31 -25.47 31.15
C ASP A 164 -42.01 -24.66 30.94
N GLU A 165 -40.85 -25.23 31.15
CA GLU A 165 -39.55 -24.56 30.96
C GLU A 165 -39.22 -24.42 29.47
N GLN A 166 -39.47 -25.48 28.68
CA GLN A 166 -39.29 -25.48 27.22
C GLN A 166 -40.25 -24.52 26.56
N ASP A 167 -41.51 -24.44 27.01
CA ASP A 167 -42.49 -23.48 26.52
C ASP A 167 -42.08 -22.03 26.79
N MET A 168 -41.53 -21.75 27.97
CA MET A 168 -41.00 -20.41 28.29
C MET A 168 -39.84 -20.00 27.38
N VAL A 169 -38.88 -20.90 27.10
CA VAL A 169 -37.76 -20.64 26.21
C VAL A 169 -38.23 -20.48 24.77
N PHE A 170 -39.15 -21.29 24.32
CA PHE A 170 -39.75 -21.20 22.98
C PHE A 170 -40.50 -19.88 22.77
N GLU A 171 -41.35 -19.47 23.73
CA GLU A 171 -42.02 -18.17 23.69
C GLU A 171 -41.03 -17.00 23.68
N ALA A 172 -39.97 -17.05 24.48
CA ALA A 172 -38.90 -16.04 24.49
C ALA A 172 -38.14 -15.99 23.15
N LEU A 173 -37.87 -17.14 22.53
CA LEU A 173 -37.26 -17.27 21.21
C LEU A 173 -38.19 -16.66 20.14
N ARG A 174 -39.45 -17.06 20.11
CA ARG A 174 -40.48 -16.55 19.18
C ARG A 174 -40.63 -15.03 19.26
N LYS A 175 -40.73 -14.46 20.48
CA LYS A 175 -40.77 -13.02 20.71
C LYS A 175 -39.49 -12.32 20.21
N SER A 176 -38.32 -12.94 20.43
CA SER A 176 -37.03 -12.39 19.99
C SER A 176 -36.90 -12.41 18.48
N ILE A 177 -37.32 -13.49 17.80
CA ILE A 177 -37.35 -13.60 16.34
C ILE A 177 -38.32 -12.61 15.74
N ASN A 178 -39.55 -12.50 16.26
CA ASN A 178 -40.54 -11.54 15.76
C ASN A 178 -40.09 -10.09 15.94
N LYS A 179 -39.44 -9.76 17.06
CA LYS A 179 -38.84 -8.45 17.28
C LYS A 179 -37.69 -8.16 16.33
N TRP A 180 -36.85 -9.15 16.06
CA TRP A 180 -35.74 -9.05 15.12
C TRP A 180 -36.23 -8.92 13.67
N SER A 181 -37.17 -9.77 13.21
CA SER A 181 -37.77 -9.69 11.88
C SER A 181 -38.50 -8.37 11.63
N SER A 182 -39.32 -7.91 12.61
CA SER A 182 -39.98 -6.63 12.51
C SER A 182 -39.03 -5.43 12.55
N ALA A 183 -37.89 -5.55 13.22
CA ALA A 183 -36.83 -4.55 13.19
C ALA A 183 -36.10 -4.55 11.83
N ILE A 184 -35.96 -5.69 11.19
CA ILE A 184 -35.43 -5.81 9.82
C ILE A 184 -36.40 -5.17 8.81
N GLU A 185 -37.69 -5.39 8.93
CA GLU A 185 -38.68 -4.83 8.02
C GLU A 185 -38.91 -3.33 8.22
N LYS A 186 -38.95 -2.84 9.48
CA LYS A 186 -39.21 -1.43 9.82
C LYS A 186 -37.99 -0.52 9.62
N ASN A 187 -36.78 -1.02 9.78
CA ASN A 187 -35.58 -0.21 9.62
C ASN A 187 -35.08 -0.26 8.17
N LYS A 188 -35.43 0.74 7.38
CA LYS A 188 -34.62 1.11 6.21
C LYS A 188 -33.26 1.56 6.74
N TYR A 189 -32.28 0.65 6.71
CA TYR A 189 -30.96 0.92 7.25
C TYR A 189 -30.26 1.98 6.43
N LYS A 190 -29.52 2.84 7.08
CA LYS A 190 -28.77 3.90 6.43
C LYS A 190 -27.37 3.42 6.11
N LEU A 191 -26.93 3.63 4.90
CA LEU A 191 -25.53 3.51 4.52
C LEU A 191 -24.74 4.60 5.26
N THR A 192 -23.60 4.24 5.86
CA THR A 192 -22.75 5.16 6.62
C THR A 192 -21.33 5.15 6.05
N LYS A 193 -20.54 6.19 6.35
CA LYS A 193 -19.11 6.25 5.99
C LYS A 193 -18.33 5.04 6.50
N ARG A 194 -18.68 4.53 7.67
CA ARG A 194 -18.02 3.34 8.24
C ARG A 194 -18.20 2.12 7.34
N HIS A 195 -19.39 1.87 6.82
CA HIS A 195 -19.64 0.75 5.90
C HIS A 195 -18.83 0.90 4.60
N LEU A 196 -18.69 2.14 4.06
CA LEU A 196 -17.82 2.40 2.92
C LEU A 196 -16.36 2.05 3.24
N PHE A 197 -15.88 2.43 4.42
CA PHE A 197 -14.51 2.13 4.83
C PHE A 197 -14.26 0.64 5.08
N GLU A 198 -15.23 -0.10 5.59
CA GLU A 198 -15.14 -1.55 5.75
C GLU A 198 -14.99 -2.25 4.39
N VAL A 199 -15.76 -1.83 3.39
CA VAL A 199 -15.65 -2.36 2.02
C VAL A 199 -14.35 -1.93 1.36
N LEU A 200 -13.95 -0.66 1.49
CA LEU A 200 -12.68 -0.18 0.95
C LEU A 200 -11.49 -0.92 1.57
N SER A 201 -11.53 -1.15 2.89
CA SER A 201 -10.48 -1.91 3.59
C SER A 201 -10.31 -3.32 3.02
N SER A 202 -11.42 -4.00 2.71
CA SER A 202 -11.36 -5.33 2.11
C SER A 202 -10.84 -5.34 0.66
N LYS A 203 -11.10 -4.27 -0.11
CA LYS A 203 -10.63 -4.15 -1.50
C LYS A 203 -9.19 -3.65 -1.65
N THR A 204 -8.74 -2.77 -0.74
CA THR A 204 -7.47 -2.06 -0.89
C THR A 204 -6.37 -2.55 0.05
N ASN A 205 -6.67 -3.52 0.92
CA ASN A 205 -5.78 -3.99 1.99
C ASN A 205 -5.31 -2.87 2.97
N ILE A 206 -5.95 -1.69 2.94
CA ILE A 206 -5.70 -0.63 3.92
C ILE A 206 -6.49 -0.95 5.19
N PRO A 207 -5.85 -1.02 6.38
CA PRO A 207 -6.56 -1.33 7.62
C PRO A 207 -7.69 -0.35 7.90
N LEU A 208 -8.86 -0.87 8.34
CA LEU A 208 -10.03 -0.04 8.68
C LEU A 208 -9.69 1.06 9.68
N SER A 209 -8.80 0.79 10.63
CA SER A 209 -8.32 1.77 11.60
C SER A 209 -7.70 3.01 10.95
N GLU A 210 -7.14 2.88 9.75
CA GLU A 210 -6.55 4.01 9.02
C GLU A 210 -7.61 4.93 8.40
N PHE A 211 -8.74 4.37 7.95
CA PHE A 211 -9.88 5.15 7.47
C PHE A 211 -10.63 5.87 8.59
N LEU A 212 -10.71 5.23 9.78
CA LEU A 212 -11.45 5.77 10.93
C LEU A 212 -10.69 6.83 11.73
N LYS A 213 -9.36 6.86 11.65
CA LYS A 213 -8.56 7.93 12.27
C LYS A 213 -8.90 9.25 11.58
N SER A 214 -9.14 10.29 12.37
CA SER A 214 -9.25 11.62 11.77
C SER A 214 -7.93 11.88 11.02
N GLU A 215 -8.02 12.19 9.74
CA GLU A 215 -6.82 12.42 8.93
C GLU A 215 -5.93 13.47 9.58
N THR A 216 -6.51 14.48 10.21
CA THR A 216 -5.78 15.55 10.93
C THR A 216 -4.94 15.00 12.08
N ASP A 217 -5.49 14.07 12.90
CA ASP A 217 -4.75 13.45 14.00
C ASP A 217 -3.55 12.61 13.52
N LYS A 218 -3.69 12.01 12.34
CA LYS A 218 -2.63 11.23 11.71
C LYS A 218 -1.41 12.10 11.40
N TYR A 219 -1.64 13.24 10.75
CA TYR A 219 -0.58 14.19 10.42
C TYR A 219 0.04 14.85 11.66
N LEU A 220 -0.78 15.25 12.65
CA LEU A 220 -0.29 15.90 13.87
C LEU A 220 0.57 14.98 14.76
N LYS A 221 0.23 13.68 14.82
CA LYS A 221 0.96 12.70 15.65
C LYS A 221 2.11 12.00 14.92
N LEU A 222 2.24 12.17 13.59
CA LEU A 222 3.26 11.51 12.78
C LEU A 222 4.67 11.88 13.24
N GLU A 223 4.96 13.17 13.42
CA GLU A 223 6.27 13.64 13.85
C GLU A 223 6.71 13.00 15.16
N SER A 224 5.84 13.03 16.17
CA SER A 224 6.13 12.48 17.49
C SER A 224 6.36 10.96 17.47
N LYS A 225 5.65 10.24 16.60
CA LYS A 225 5.83 8.79 16.42
C LYS A 225 7.16 8.48 15.74
N LEU A 226 7.45 9.17 14.64
CA LEU A 226 8.71 8.98 13.92
C LEU A 226 9.93 9.33 14.78
N LYS A 227 9.90 10.42 15.55
CA LYS A 227 11.00 10.81 16.46
C LYS A 227 11.24 9.81 17.59
N LYS A 228 10.23 9.02 18.01
CA LYS A 228 10.42 7.95 19.02
C LYS A 228 11.20 6.75 18.49
N GLU A 229 11.07 6.45 17.21
CA GLU A 229 11.67 5.25 16.61
C GLU A 229 12.95 5.56 15.83
N ILE A 230 13.05 6.79 15.30
CA ILE A 230 14.18 7.23 14.49
C ILE A 230 15.12 8.10 15.32
N VAL A 231 16.25 7.52 15.66
CA VAL A 231 17.23 8.17 16.55
C VAL A 231 18.17 9.07 15.73
N GLY A 232 18.32 10.32 16.15
CA GLY A 232 19.35 11.25 15.65
C GLY A 232 19.05 11.90 14.30
N GLN A 233 17.81 11.82 13.79
CA GLN A 233 17.39 12.38 12.51
C GLN A 233 16.19 13.34 12.64
N ASP A 234 16.19 14.20 13.65
CA ASP A 234 15.05 15.07 13.95
C ASP A 234 14.72 16.02 12.79
N LYS A 235 15.73 16.66 12.16
CA LYS A 235 15.53 17.59 11.04
C LYS A 235 14.86 16.92 9.82
N PRO A 236 15.36 15.78 9.29
CA PRO A 236 14.68 15.05 8.23
C PRO A 236 13.22 14.72 8.57
N VAL A 237 12.94 14.25 9.79
CA VAL A 237 11.58 13.93 10.24
C VAL A 237 10.68 15.17 10.24
N GLU A 238 11.14 16.31 10.80
CA GLU A 238 10.39 17.57 10.81
C GLU A 238 10.07 18.08 9.40
N THR A 239 11.05 18.04 8.51
CA THR A 239 10.86 18.51 7.13
C THR A 239 9.84 17.67 6.39
N ILE A 240 9.93 16.34 6.48
CA ILE A 240 8.95 15.42 5.87
C ILE A 240 7.56 15.69 6.40
N THR A 241 7.39 15.77 7.71
CA THR A 241 6.07 15.97 8.32
C THR A 241 5.46 17.32 7.95
N LYS A 242 6.25 18.37 7.88
CA LYS A 242 5.81 19.70 7.39
C LYS A 242 5.36 19.63 5.92
N CYS A 243 6.09 18.92 5.05
CA CYS A 243 5.72 18.74 3.66
C CYS A 243 4.38 18.00 3.53
N LEU A 244 4.22 16.90 4.27
CA LEU A 244 2.99 16.12 4.29
C LEU A 244 1.79 16.95 4.80
N MET A 245 1.99 17.80 5.83
CA MET A 245 0.95 18.71 6.31
C MET A 245 0.53 19.73 5.23
N ARG A 246 1.47 20.28 4.45
CA ARG A 246 1.17 21.18 3.32
C ARG A 246 0.32 20.47 2.26
N HIS A 247 0.61 19.20 1.97
CA HIS A 247 -0.20 18.41 1.06
C HIS A 247 -1.66 18.30 1.54
N LYS A 248 -1.87 18.03 2.84
CA LYS A 248 -3.22 17.91 3.43
C LYS A 248 -4.02 19.21 3.39
N SER A 249 -3.37 20.36 3.51
CA SER A 249 -4.06 21.66 3.46
C SER A 249 -4.57 22.07 2.05
N GLY A 250 -4.32 21.25 1.02
CA GLY A 250 -4.74 21.55 -0.36
C GLY A 250 -3.92 22.64 -1.04
N LEU A 251 -2.84 23.11 -0.43
CA LEU A 251 -1.98 24.17 -0.97
C LEU A 251 -0.93 23.64 -1.95
N ARG A 252 -1.22 22.55 -2.65
CA ARG A 252 -0.29 21.89 -3.56
C ARG A 252 -0.97 21.41 -4.84
N ASP A 253 -0.17 21.21 -5.89
CA ASP A 253 -0.60 20.57 -7.14
C ASP A 253 -0.99 19.11 -6.87
N LEU A 254 -2.25 18.77 -7.17
CA LEU A 254 -2.83 17.43 -6.97
C LEU A 254 -2.29 16.39 -7.95
N ASN A 255 -1.63 16.83 -9.02
CA ASN A 255 -1.06 15.94 -10.04
C ASN A 255 0.35 15.45 -9.71
N ARG A 256 0.91 15.80 -8.55
CA ARG A 256 2.24 15.37 -8.09
C ARG A 256 2.12 14.37 -6.92
N PRO A 257 3.17 13.55 -6.65
CA PRO A 257 3.20 12.66 -5.49
C PRO A 257 2.93 13.40 -4.16
N ILE A 258 2.41 12.75 -3.12
CA ILE A 258 2.14 13.34 -1.79
C ILE A 258 3.37 14.04 -1.21
N GLY A 259 4.54 13.46 -1.43
CA GLY A 259 5.84 14.00 -1.08
C GLY A 259 6.93 13.39 -1.93
N SER A 260 7.93 14.17 -2.28
CA SER A 260 9.08 13.73 -3.04
C SER A 260 10.37 14.20 -2.37
N PHE A 261 11.22 13.25 -1.96
CA PHE A 261 12.38 13.56 -1.13
C PHE A 261 13.65 12.89 -1.65
N LEU A 262 14.75 13.62 -1.62
CA LEU A 262 16.09 13.07 -1.85
C LEU A 262 16.81 12.92 -0.50
N PHE A 263 17.10 11.67 -0.09
CA PHE A 263 17.80 11.34 1.16
C PHE A 263 19.27 11.12 0.91
N LEU A 264 20.11 11.95 1.48
CA LEU A 264 21.56 11.91 1.32
C LEU A 264 22.26 11.65 2.66
N GLY A 265 23.30 10.83 2.65
CA GLY A 265 24.08 10.50 3.84
C GLY A 265 24.78 9.16 3.75
N SER A 266 25.64 8.84 4.71
CA SER A 266 26.40 7.59 4.75
C SER A 266 25.47 6.37 4.88
N THR A 267 26.01 5.18 4.63
CA THR A 267 25.29 3.93 4.82
C THR A 267 24.97 3.71 6.31
N GLY A 268 23.83 3.10 6.62
CA GLY A 268 23.48 2.73 7.99
C GLY A 268 23.00 3.87 8.89
N VAL A 269 22.80 5.11 8.38
CA VAL A 269 22.29 6.26 9.17
C VAL A 269 20.76 6.28 9.33
N GLY A 270 20.04 5.36 8.67
CA GLY A 270 18.59 5.22 8.84
C GLY A 270 17.73 5.70 7.68
N LYS A 271 18.27 5.99 6.48
CA LYS A 271 17.50 6.43 5.29
C LYS A 271 16.36 5.48 4.94
N THR A 272 16.67 4.25 4.62
CA THR A 272 15.68 3.21 4.26
C THR A 272 14.80 2.83 5.45
N PHE A 273 15.31 2.96 6.69
CA PHE A 273 14.52 2.75 7.91
C PHE A 273 13.44 3.82 8.09
N LEU A 274 13.76 5.10 7.84
CA LEU A 274 12.78 6.19 7.87
C LEU A 274 11.68 5.97 6.82
N ALA A 275 12.03 5.55 5.61
CA ALA A 275 11.05 5.22 4.58
C ALA A 275 10.11 4.08 5.01
N LYS A 276 10.64 3.04 5.68
CA LYS A 276 9.85 1.93 6.21
C LYS A 276 8.90 2.37 7.33
N MET A 277 9.36 3.26 8.23
CA MET A 277 8.51 3.82 9.29
C MET A 277 7.44 4.77 8.74
N LEU A 278 7.74 5.49 7.66
CA LEU A 278 6.73 6.27 6.94
C LEU A 278 5.64 5.38 6.34
N ALA A 279 6.00 4.26 5.71
CA ALA A 279 5.03 3.30 5.21
C ALA A 279 4.13 2.77 6.34
N ASP A 280 4.70 2.40 7.47
CA ASP A 280 3.98 1.87 8.63
C ASP A 280 3.04 2.92 9.27
N HIS A 281 3.57 4.11 9.60
CA HIS A 281 2.81 5.11 10.33
C HIS A 281 1.88 5.96 9.46
N PHE A 282 2.22 6.17 8.19
CA PHE A 282 1.44 7.00 7.28
C PHE A 282 0.45 6.18 6.44
N PHE A 283 0.84 5.02 5.94
CA PHE A 283 -0.02 4.14 5.14
C PHE A 283 -0.54 2.90 5.91
N GLY A 284 -0.15 2.73 7.18
CA GLY A 284 -0.72 1.73 8.09
C GLY A 284 -0.11 0.34 8.00
N SER A 285 0.83 0.07 7.09
CA SER A 285 1.56 -1.20 6.99
C SER A 285 2.96 -1.00 6.42
N LYS A 286 3.91 -1.80 6.92
CA LYS A 286 5.27 -1.91 6.35
C LYS A 286 5.28 -2.51 4.95
N GLU A 287 4.23 -3.23 4.57
CA GLU A 287 4.05 -3.80 3.24
C GLU A 287 3.76 -2.75 2.17
N ASN A 288 3.30 -1.56 2.58
CA ASN A 288 3.10 -0.42 1.70
C ASN A 288 4.42 0.30 1.36
N LEU A 289 5.55 -0.43 1.41
CA LEU A 289 6.86 0.01 0.96
C LEU A 289 7.24 -0.71 -0.33
N ILE A 290 7.43 0.04 -1.40
CA ILE A 290 7.97 -0.44 -2.68
C ILE A 290 9.44 -0.05 -2.71
N LEU A 291 10.32 -1.00 -2.45
CA LEU A 291 11.77 -0.79 -2.49
C LEU A 291 12.33 -1.26 -3.84
N LEU A 292 13.10 -0.40 -4.50
CA LEU A 292 13.79 -0.65 -5.76
C LEU A 292 15.27 -0.35 -5.55
N ASP A 293 16.10 -1.38 -5.61
CA ASP A 293 17.56 -1.22 -5.54
C ASP A 293 18.08 -0.80 -6.92
N MET A 294 18.66 0.38 -7.02
CA MET A 294 19.13 0.92 -8.29
C MET A 294 20.38 0.22 -8.82
N SER A 295 21.04 -0.59 -8.03
CA SER A 295 22.13 -1.45 -8.52
C SER A 295 21.64 -2.50 -9.53
N GLU A 296 20.36 -2.92 -9.43
CA GLU A 296 19.73 -3.81 -10.41
C GLU A 296 19.41 -3.13 -11.74
N PHE A 297 19.46 -1.80 -11.78
CA PHE A 297 19.11 -0.94 -12.93
C PHE A 297 20.30 -0.11 -13.41
N SER A 298 21.50 -0.65 -13.27
CA SER A 298 22.75 0.00 -13.72
C SER A 298 22.96 -0.06 -15.23
N GLU A 299 22.35 -1.04 -15.91
CA GLU A 299 22.43 -1.21 -17.36
C GLU A 299 21.16 -0.70 -18.05
N GLU A 300 21.31 -0.21 -19.28
CA GLU A 300 20.21 0.28 -20.11
C GLU A 300 19.13 -0.79 -20.31
N SER A 301 19.54 -2.03 -20.56
CA SER A 301 18.66 -3.18 -20.73
C SER A 301 17.78 -3.46 -19.50
N SER A 302 18.32 -3.24 -18.30
CA SER A 302 17.59 -3.48 -17.05
C SER A 302 16.55 -2.39 -16.75
N VAL A 303 16.73 -1.17 -17.25
CA VAL A 303 15.74 -0.09 -17.09
C VAL A 303 14.39 -0.44 -17.73
N SER A 304 14.42 -1.21 -18.83
CA SER A 304 13.19 -1.68 -19.48
C SER A 304 12.33 -2.56 -18.56
N LYS A 305 12.88 -3.19 -17.52
CA LYS A 305 12.10 -3.93 -16.52
C LYS A 305 11.18 -3.02 -15.71
N LEU A 306 11.53 -1.74 -15.52
CA LEU A 306 10.69 -0.78 -14.78
C LEU A 306 9.45 -0.38 -15.57
N THR A 307 9.60 -0.18 -16.89
CA THR A 307 8.54 0.33 -17.78
C THR A 307 8.03 -0.68 -18.79
N GLY A 308 8.56 -1.91 -18.78
CA GLY A 308 8.25 -2.94 -19.78
C GLY A 308 9.12 -2.84 -21.02
N SER A 309 9.36 -3.97 -21.69
CA SER A 309 10.14 -4.08 -22.90
C SER A 309 9.38 -3.54 -24.11
N ASN A 310 10.09 -2.94 -25.06
CA ASN A 310 9.49 -2.48 -26.32
C ASN A 310 8.96 -3.67 -27.16
N PRO A 311 7.96 -3.43 -28.04
CA PRO A 311 7.46 -4.44 -28.95
C PRO A 311 8.59 -5.07 -29.77
N GLY A 312 8.62 -6.41 -29.83
CA GLY A 312 9.64 -7.18 -30.56
C GLY A 312 10.80 -7.70 -29.72
N TYR A 313 10.91 -7.34 -28.43
CA TYR A 313 11.90 -7.88 -27.52
C TYR A 313 11.32 -8.98 -26.63
N VAL A 314 12.14 -9.92 -26.18
CA VAL A 314 11.76 -10.99 -25.26
C VAL A 314 11.23 -10.37 -23.96
N GLY A 315 10.03 -10.80 -23.51
CA GLY A 315 9.40 -10.26 -22.30
C GLY A 315 8.49 -9.05 -22.53
N HIS A 316 8.17 -8.68 -23.78
CA HIS A 316 7.21 -7.59 -24.09
C HIS A 316 5.80 -7.83 -23.50
N GLU A 317 5.41 -9.08 -23.30
CA GLU A 317 4.12 -9.41 -22.66
C GLU A 317 4.08 -9.08 -21.16
N ASN A 318 5.23 -8.99 -20.53
CA ASN A 318 5.35 -8.59 -19.13
C ASN A 318 5.41 -7.06 -19.07
N GLY A 319 4.44 -6.47 -18.38
CA GLY A 319 4.45 -5.02 -18.13
C GLY A 319 5.60 -4.57 -17.24
N GLY A 320 5.73 -3.26 -17.05
CA GLY A 320 6.75 -2.71 -16.18
C GLY A 320 6.52 -3.05 -14.71
N VAL A 321 7.56 -3.58 -14.04
CA VAL A 321 7.49 -3.98 -12.62
C VAL A 321 7.07 -2.81 -11.72
N LEU A 322 7.54 -1.60 -11.99
CA LEU A 322 7.18 -0.41 -11.21
C LEU A 322 5.71 -0.04 -11.43
N VAL A 323 5.26 -0.07 -12.69
CA VAL A 323 3.88 0.23 -13.06
C VAL A 323 2.93 -0.76 -12.39
N GLU A 324 3.25 -2.05 -12.42
CA GLU A 324 2.45 -3.09 -11.79
C GLU A 324 2.36 -2.93 -10.26
N LYS A 325 3.51 -2.70 -9.59
CA LYS A 325 3.55 -2.52 -8.13
C LYS A 325 2.75 -1.30 -7.67
N ILE A 326 2.83 -0.17 -8.39
CA ILE A 326 2.09 1.04 -8.06
C ILE A 326 0.59 0.88 -8.35
N THR A 327 0.23 0.22 -9.44
CA THR A 327 -1.17 -0.05 -9.74
C THR A 327 -1.81 -0.91 -8.64
N LYS A 328 -1.09 -1.95 -8.17
CA LYS A 328 -1.55 -2.79 -7.04
C LYS A 328 -1.59 -2.04 -5.70
N ASN A 329 -0.60 -1.19 -5.43
CA ASN A 329 -0.44 -0.48 -4.16
C ASN A 329 -0.22 1.03 -4.38
N PRO A 330 -1.25 1.78 -4.78
CA PRO A 330 -1.12 3.22 -5.07
C PRO A 330 -0.83 4.06 -3.81
N HIS A 331 -1.24 3.57 -2.62
CA HIS A 331 -0.98 4.20 -1.33
C HIS A 331 0.29 3.59 -0.70
N SER A 332 1.46 3.98 -1.22
CA SER A 332 2.74 3.39 -0.83
C SER A 332 3.86 4.43 -0.74
N VAL A 333 4.92 4.05 -0.03
CA VAL A 333 6.21 4.73 -0.10
C VAL A 333 7.06 4.02 -1.14
N VAL A 334 7.44 4.73 -2.20
CA VAL A 334 8.29 4.22 -3.28
C VAL A 334 9.71 4.69 -3.03
N VAL A 335 10.64 3.77 -2.86
CA VAL A 335 12.05 4.07 -2.59
C VAL A 335 12.91 3.61 -3.75
N PHE A 336 13.62 4.54 -4.35
CA PHE A 336 14.72 4.30 -5.29
C PHE A 336 16.02 4.35 -4.49
N ASP A 337 16.54 3.20 -4.09
CA ASP A 337 17.70 3.11 -3.21
C ASP A 337 19.03 3.11 -4.01
N GLU A 338 20.04 3.83 -3.54
CA GLU A 338 21.37 3.97 -4.16
C GLU A 338 21.34 4.52 -5.59
N ILE A 339 20.71 5.69 -5.78
CA ILE A 339 20.50 6.33 -7.10
C ILE A 339 21.81 6.56 -7.88
N GLU A 340 22.94 6.71 -7.22
CA GLU A 340 24.24 6.86 -7.83
C GLU A 340 24.68 5.65 -8.66
N LYS A 341 24.03 4.49 -8.49
CA LYS A 341 24.28 3.28 -9.27
C LYS A 341 23.37 3.13 -10.48
N ALA A 342 22.32 3.95 -10.55
CA ALA A 342 21.32 3.84 -11.61
C ALA A 342 21.86 4.30 -12.98
N HIS A 343 21.38 3.66 -14.03
CA HIS A 343 21.60 4.16 -15.39
C HIS A 343 20.90 5.54 -15.58
N PRO A 344 21.49 6.48 -16.35
CA PRO A 344 20.91 7.83 -16.55
C PRO A 344 19.46 7.86 -17.05
N LYS A 345 18.99 6.85 -17.76
CA LYS A 345 17.58 6.72 -18.16
C LYS A 345 16.62 6.65 -16.99
N VAL A 346 17.04 6.14 -15.83
CA VAL A 346 16.22 6.14 -14.61
C VAL A 346 15.94 7.57 -14.14
N HIS A 347 16.88 8.50 -14.32
CA HIS A 347 16.68 9.92 -14.00
C HIS A 347 15.55 10.53 -14.83
N GLN A 348 15.42 10.13 -16.11
CA GLN A 348 14.33 10.60 -16.98
C GLN A 348 12.96 10.05 -16.53
N LEU A 349 12.91 8.78 -16.07
CA LEU A 349 11.68 8.22 -15.50
C LEU A 349 11.27 8.96 -14.21
N LEU A 350 12.25 9.27 -13.36
CA LEU A 350 12.01 10.05 -12.14
C LEU A 350 11.48 11.45 -12.44
N LEU A 351 12.00 12.14 -13.48
CA LEU A 351 11.47 13.42 -13.90
C LEU A 351 9.99 13.33 -14.25
N GLN A 352 9.59 12.34 -15.03
CA GLN A 352 8.17 12.14 -15.37
C GLN A 352 7.31 11.87 -14.14
N ILE A 353 7.78 11.03 -13.22
CA ILE A 353 7.07 10.70 -11.97
C ILE A 353 6.90 11.94 -11.09
N LEU A 354 7.94 12.76 -10.94
CA LEU A 354 7.95 13.90 -10.04
C LEU A 354 7.17 15.11 -10.60
N ASP A 355 7.13 15.27 -11.92
CA ASP A 355 6.42 16.38 -12.58
C ASP A 355 4.96 16.08 -12.85
N GLU A 356 4.71 14.93 -13.52
CA GLU A 356 3.38 14.57 -13.99
C GLU A 356 2.66 13.62 -13.02
N GLY A 357 3.34 13.11 -11.96
CA GLY A 357 2.80 12.15 -11.02
C GLY A 357 2.33 10.84 -11.66
N ARG A 358 2.81 10.51 -12.85
CA ARG A 358 2.43 9.31 -13.61
C ARG A 358 3.61 8.71 -14.35
N LEU A 359 3.49 7.41 -14.62
CA LEU A 359 4.43 6.68 -15.47
C LEU A 359 3.64 5.77 -16.40
N THR A 360 3.94 5.82 -17.69
CA THR A 360 3.29 4.97 -18.69
C THR A 360 4.25 3.85 -19.09
N ASP A 361 3.77 2.61 -19.06
CA ASP A 361 4.56 1.46 -19.53
C ASP A 361 4.49 1.28 -21.05
N SER A 362 5.30 0.32 -21.55
CA SER A 362 5.35 -0.04 -22.97
C SER A 362 4.02 -0.58 -23.52
N GLN A 363 3.10 -1.03 -22.66
CA GLN A 363 1.77 -1.49 -23.04
C GLN A 363 0.71 -0.37 -23.01
N GLY A 364 1.09 0.85 -22.62
CA GLY A 364 0.18 1.99 -22.48
C GLY A 364 -0.59 2.02 -21.17
N ARG A 365 -0.24 1.17 -20.18
CA ARG A 365 -0.81 1.25 -18.84
C ARG A 365 -0.17 2.42 -18.09
N VAL A 366 -0.98 3.16 -17.35
CA VAL A 366 -0.55 4.36 -16.63
C VAL A 366 -0.59 4.10 -15.12
N ALA A 367 0.56 4.09 -14.47
CA ALA A 367 0.67 4.12 -13.02
C ALA A 367 0.58 5.56 -12.52
N ARG A 368 -0.23 5.81 -11.49
CA ARG A 368 -0.45 7.13 -10.89
C ARG A 368 0.19 7.20 -9.50
N PHE A 369 1.08 8.17 -9.29
CA PHE A 369 1.84 8.37 -8.05
C PHE A 369 1.23 9.44 -7.13
N TYR A 370 0.04 9.98 -7.45
CA TYR A 370 -0.62 11.05 -6.70
C TYR A 370 -0.89 10.70 -5.24
N ASN A 371 -1.05 9.42 -4.95
CA ASN A 371 -1.30 8.90 -3.60
C ASN A 371 -0.06 8.25 -2.96
N SER A 372 1.13 8.39 -3.56
CA SER A 372 2.37 7.82 -3.05
C SER A 372 3.35 8.89 -2.56
N ILE A 373 4.28 8.48 -1.71
CA ILE A 373 5.46 9.26 -1.33
C ILE A 373 6.65 8.68 -2.08
N VAL A 374 7.38 9.52 -2.81
CA VAL A 374 8.56 9.11 -3.57
C VAL A 374 9.81 9.52 -2.81
N ILE A 375 10.67 8.57 -2.54
CA ILE A 375 11.95 8.77 -1.86
C ILE A 375 13.06 8.24 -2.75
N VAL A 376 14.06 9.06 -2.99
CA VAL A 376 15.29 8.67 -3.66
C VAL A 376 16.41 8.71 -2.64
N THR A 377 17.19 7.65 -2.49
CA THR A 377 18.31 7.65 -1.55
C THR A 377 19.63 7.65 -2.30
N GLY A 378 20.64 8.28 -1.68
CA GLY A 378 22.01 8.29 -2.20
C GLY A 378 23.03 8.31 -1.07
N ASN A 379 24.20 7.72 -1.35
CA ASN A 379 25.36 7.80 -0.45
C ASN A 379 26.34 8.92 -0.87
N ILE A 380 25.93 9.75 -1.81
CA ILE A 380 26.68 10.87 -2.38
C ILE A 380 26.99 11.89 -1.29
N GLY A 381 28.18 12.45 -1.27
CA GLY A 381 28.60 13.46 -0.29
C GLY A 381 28.81 12.93 1.13
N SER A 382 28.79 11.60 1.32
CA SER A 382 28.91 11.00 2.65
C SER A 382 30.25 11.27 3.33
N LYS A 383 31.35 11.36 2.57
CA LYS A 383 32.70 11.64 3.09
C LYS A 383 32.81 13.05 3.67
N GLN A 384 32.21 14.05 3.02
CA GLN A 384 32.18 15.45 3.47
C GLN A 384 31.34 15.61 4.73
N LEU A 385 30.20 14.91 4.80
CA LEU A 385 29.33 14.91 5.97
C LEU A 385 29.96 14.21 7.19
N SER A 386 30.80 13.19 6.99
CA SER A 386 31.47 12.48 8.10
C SER A 386 32.67 13.25 8.68
N GLN A 387 33.37 14.05 7.90
CA GLN A 387 34.51 14.86 8.36
C GLN A 387 34.11 15.94 9.37
N THR A 388 32.87 16.40 9.36
CA THR A 388 32.35 17.40 10.30
C THR A 388 32.37 16.95 11.76
N GLN A 389 32.34 15.64 12.03
CA GLN A 389 32.35 15.09 13.39
C GLN A 389 33.74 14.82 13.95
N ALA A 390 34.75 14.65 13.11
CA ALA A 390 36.12 14.41 13.53
C ALA A 390 36.79 15.68 14.12
N MET A 391 36.29 16.88 13.76
CA MET A 391 36.74 18.17 14.33
C MET A 391 35.73 18.64 15.38
N GLY A 392 35.85 18.18 16.59
CA GLY A 392 34.92 18.33 17.73
C GLY A 392 34.51 19.73 18.17
N PHE A 393 34.82 20.82 17.44
CA PHE A 393 34.42 22.19 17.67
C PHE A 393 34.23 22.95 16.36
N GLY A 394 33.12 22.67 15.66
CA GLY A 394 32.78 23.40 14.44
C GLY A 394 31.70 24.43 14.68
N SER A 395 31.99 25.70 14.43
CA SER A 395 31.01 26.76 14.29
C SER A 395 29.92 26.42 13.26
N ASN A 396 28.74 27.05 13.34
CA ASN A 396 27.63 26.84 12.37
C ASN A 396 28.06 27.06 10.90
N ASP A 397 29.14 27.80 10.67
CA ASP A 397 29.69 28.07 9.34
C ASP A 397 30.38 26.84 8.70
N ILE A 398 31.07 26.01 9.52
CA ILE A 398 31.72 24.77 9.02
C ILE A 398 30.66 23.74 8.62
N LYS A 399 29.53 23.67 9.33
CA LYS A 399 28.41 22.79 8.96
C LYS A 399 27.75 23.21 7.65
N LYS A 400 27.60 24.52 7.40
CA LYS A 400 27.08 25.04 6.14
C LYS A 400 28.03 24.73 4.98
N SER A 401 29.32 24.99 5.14
CA SER A 401 30.33 24.70 4.11
C SER A 401 30.33 23.25 3.67
N ASN A 402 30.22 22.29 4.59
CA ASN A 402 30.22 20.87 4.28
C ASN A 402 28.92 20.39 3.60
N ILE A 403 27.78 21.01 3.92
CA ILE A 403 26.51 20.76 3.22
C ILE A 403 26.60 21.30 1.78
N ASP A 404 27.19 22.49 1.59
CA ASP A 404 27.39 23.08 0.26
C ASP A 404 28.32 22.22 -0.61
N ASP A 405 29.38 21.67 -0.03
CA ASP A 405 30.29 20.77 -0.74
C ASP A 405 29.65 19.42 -1.06
N ALA A 406 28.86 18.84 -0.14
CA ALA A 406 28.05 17.67 -0.42
C ALA A 406 27.04 17.93 -1.55
N PHE A 407 26.43 19.13 -1.56
CA PHE A 407 25.48 19.52 -2.60
C PHE A 407 26.17 19.71 -3.98
N LYS A 408 27.43 20.17 -4.02
CA LYS A 408 28.22 20.22 -5.24
C LYS A 408 28.48 18.83 -5.83
N GLU A 409 28.73 17.82 -4.98
CA GLU A 409 28.88 16.43 -5.45
C GLU A 409 27.58 15.87 -6.00
N VAL A 410 26.46 16.14 -5.36
CA VAL A 410 25.14 15.72 -5.84
C VAL A 410 24.87 16.29 -7.23
N LYS A 411 25.18 17.58 -7.45
CA LYS A 411 25.04 18.24 -8.75
C LYS A 411 25.93 17.67 -9.87
N LYS A 412 27.01 16.98 -9.54
CA LYS A 412 27.85 16.28 -10.53
C LYS A 412 27.24 14.97 -11.00
N LEU A 413 26.46 14.29 -10.14
CA LEU A 413 25.94 12.96 -10.39
C LEU A 413 24.46 12.95 -10.82
N LEU A 414 23.66 13.91 -10.32
CA LEU A 414 22.26 14.05 -10.68
C LEU A 414 22.02 15.31 -11.48
N PRO A 415 21.19 15.26 -12.53
CA PRO A 415 20.78 16.43 -13.28
C PRO A 415 20.16 17.50 -12.36
N LEU A 416 20.55 18.75 -12.52
CA LEU A 416 20.02 19.87 -11.72
C LEU A 416 18.50 19.97 -11.83
N GLU A 417 17.98 19.65 -13.01
CA GLU A 417 16.54 19.62 -13.27
C GLU A 417 15.84 18.63 -12.33
N LEU A 418 16.38 17.39 -12.16
CA LEU A 418 15.83 16.39 -11.27
C LEU A 418 15.87 16.84 -9.81
N ILE A 419 16.99 17.46 -9.38
CA ILE A 419 17.15 17.94 -8.00
C ILE A 419 16.08 18.98 -7.67
N ASN A 420 15.76 19.88 -8.61
CA ASN A 420 14.77 20.94 -8.44
C ASN A 420 13.31 20.41 -8.41
N ARG A 421 13.07 19.18 -8.80
CA ARG A 421 11.73 18.55 -8.76
C ARG A 421 11.39 17.91 -7.43
N PHE A 422 12.36 17.65 -6.58
CA PHE A 422 12.11 17.18 -5.22
C PHE A 422 11.51 18.31 -4.36
N ASP A 423 10.63 17.95 -3.45
CA ASP A 423 10.09 18.88 -2.45
C ASP A 423 11.16 19.33 -1.49
N ASP A 424 12.09 18.42 -1.15
CA ASP A 424 13.22 18.74 -0.29
C ASP A 424 14.38 17.75 -0.45
N VAL A 425 15.59 18.22 -0.18
CA VAL A 425 16.82 17.41 -0.13
C VAL A 425 17.26 17.29 1.32
N LEU A 426 17.21 16.08 1.85
CA LEU A 426 17.40 15.79 3.26
C LEU A 426 18.75 15.16 3.53
N PHE A 427 19.57 15.84 4.33
CA PHE A 427 20.88 15.35 4.75
C PHE A 427 20.73 14.60 6.07
N PHE A 428 21.11 13.32 6.08
CA PHE A 428 21.15 12.48 7.27
C PHE A 428 22.46 12.64 8.00
N ASN A 429 22.38 12.94 9.28
CA ASN A 429 23.55 13.07 10.13
C ASN A 429 24.17 11.70 10.44
N SER A 430 25.49 11.67 10.62
CA SER A 430 26.16 10.49 11.17
C SER A 430 25.68 10.25 12.62
N LEU A 431 25.65 8.99 13.03
CA LEU A 431 25.17 8.61 14.35
C LEU A 431 26.24 8.84 15.41
N SER A 432 25.91 9.60 16.46
CA SER A 432 26.79 9.77 17.62
C SER A 432 26.80 8.52 18.51
N ASP A 433 27.80 8.41 19.39
CA ASP A 433 27.88 7.31 20.37
C ASP A 433 26.61 7.17 21.22
N GLY A 434 25.99 8.30 21.62
CA GLY A 434 24.71 8.31 22.33
C GLY A 434 23.57 7.75 21.47
N HIS A 435 23.55 8.06 20.17
CA HIS A 435 22.57 7.53 19.23
C HIS A 435 22.76 6.02 19.05
N LEU A 436 23.99 5.53 18.90
CA LEU A 436 24.29 4.10 18.77
C LEU A 436 23.84 3.32 20.03
N LYS A 437 24.13 3.82 21.22
CA LYS A 437 23.64 3.22 22.48
C LYS A 437 22.12 3.16 22.55
N SER A 438 21.43 4.20 22.10
CA SER A 438 19.97 4.24 22.05
C SER A 438 19.40 3.21 21.05
N ILE A 439 20.04 3.05 19.90
CA ILE A 439 19.67 2.05 18.88
C ILE A 439 19.86 0.63 19.42
N ILE A 440 20.99 0.36 20.11
CA ILE A 440 21.23 -0.95 20.75
C ILE A 440 20.10 -1.29 21.72
N LYS A 441 19.71 -0.36 22.59
CA LYS A 441 18.61 -0.55 23.53
C LYS A 441 17.27 -0.83 22.82
N SER A 442 17.00 -0.13 21.73
CA SER A 442 15.79 -0.34 20.93
C SER A 442 15.79 -1.72 20.26
N GLU A 443 16.91 -2.14 19.68
CA GLU A 443 17.02 -3.46 19.03
C GLU A 443 16.91 -4.61 20.05
N LEU A 444 17.49 -4.47 21.25
CA LEU A 444 17.31 -5.44 22.34
C LEU A 444 15.84 -5.52 22.80
N LYS A 445 15.14 -4.38 22.86
CA LYS A 445 13.71 -4.34 23.16
C LYS A 445 12.89 -5.05 22.08
N ASN A 446 13.22 -4.85 20.81
CA ASN A 446 12.57 -5.51 19.69
C ASN A 446 12.80 -7.03 19.74
N LEU A 447 14.04 -7.47 20.04
CA LEU A 447 14.38 -8.88 20.22
C LEU A 447 13.57 -9.51 21.36
N LYS A 448 13.48 -8.83 22.50
CA LYS A 448 12.64 -9.26 23.63
C LYS A 448 11.17 -9.41 23.23
N HIS A 449 10.63 -8.45 22.49
CA HIS A 449 9.23 -8.49 22.03
C HIS A 449 8.99 -9.66 21.07
N SER A 450 9.88 -9.86 20.09
CA SER A 450 9.77 -10.98 19.14
C SER A 450 9.89 -12.35 19.85
N ALA A 451 10.76 -12.45 20.84
CA ALA A 451 10.88 -13.67 21.66
C ALA A 451 9.60 -13.93 22.47
N SER A 452 9.00 -12.88 23.06
CA SER A 452 7.77 -13.02 23.84
C SER A 452 6.57 -13.48 23.00
N GLN A 453 6.52 -13.13 21.71
CA GLN A 453 5.49 -13.63 20.79
C GLN A 453 5.59 -15.15 20.56
N ASN A 454 6.79 -15.70 20.72
CA ASN A 454 7.07 -17.15 20.62
C ASN A 454 7.07 -17.85 22.00
N GLY A 455 6.56 -17.20 23.05
CA GLY A 455 6.48 -17.78 24.40
C GLY A 455 7.80 -17.74 25.18
N LEU A 456 8.83 -17.04 24.70
CA LEU A 456 10.13 -16.94 25.33
C LEU A 456 10.27 -15.60 26.07
N ASN A 457 10.79 -15.62 27.28
CA ASN A 457 11.05 -14.42 28.08
C ASN A 457 12.55 -14.16 28.18
N LEU A 458 13.03 -13.09 27.52
CA LEU A 458 14.43 -12.69 27.55
C LEU A 458 14.63 -11.53 28.55
N LEU A 459 15.56 -11.69 29.47
CA LEU A 459 16.00 -10.65 30.39
C LEU A 459 17.44 -10.23 30.04
N PHE A 460 17.67 -8.95 29.89
CA PHE A 460 18.99 -8.42 29.51
C PHE A 460 19.62 -7.67 30.68
N SER A 461 20.87 -7.98 31.02
CA SER A 461 21.64 -7.25 32.02
C SER A 461 21.97 -5.82 31.56
N ARG A 462 22.13 -4.90 32.51
CA ARG A 462 22.46 -3.48 32.21
C ARG A 462 23.81 -3.34 31.47
N ASN A 463 24.78 -4.18 31.79
CA ASN A 463 26.14 -4.13 31.22
C ASN A 463 26.21 -4.62 29.77
N LEU A 464 25.20 -5.34 29.29
CA LEU A 464 25.18 -5.93 27.96
C LEU A 464 25.16 -4.85 26.85
N SER A 465 24.44 -3.74 27.06
CA SER A 465 24.39 -2.66 26.08
C SER A 465 25.75 -1.94 25.90
N ASP A 466 26.52 -1.78 26.98
CA ASP A 466 27.87 -1.19 26.89
C ASP A 466 28.87 -2.14 26.25
N PHE A 467 28.78 -3.45 26.55
CA PHE A 467 29.58 -4.47 25.87
C PHE A 467 29.30 -4.47 24.35
N LEU A 468 28.05 -4.51 23.93
CA LEU A 468 27.68 -4.48 22.51
C LEU A 468 28.19 -3.20 21.83
N PHE A 469 28.09 -2.06 22.50
CA PHE A 469 28.61 -0.80 22.00
C PHE A 469 30.14 -0.85 21.77
N ASN A 470 30.89 -1.43 22.70
CA ASN A 470 32.35 -1.56 22.58
C ASN A 470 32.78 -2.54 21.46
N LYS A 471 31.92 -3.51 21.11
CA LYS A 471 32.17 -4.44 19.98
C LYS A 471 31.81 -3.81 18.61
N VAL A 472 31.19 -2.63 18.57
CA VAL A 472 30.98 -1.87 17.33
C VAL A 472 32.31 -1.27 16.87
N SER A 473 33.13 -2.07 16.21
CA SER A 473 34.46 -1.68 15.71
C SER A 473 34.37 -0.73 14.51
N ASP A 474 33.39 -0.94 13.63
CA ASP A 474 33.20 -0.17 12.40
C ASP A 474 32.07 0.84 12.55
N ARG A 475 32.39 2.03 13.05
CA ARG A 475 31.44 3.13 13.19
C ARG A 475 30.92 3.66 11.84
N GLU A 476 31.65 3.42 10.76
CA GLU A 476 31.27 3.83 9.41
C GLU A 476 30.00 3.14 8.88
N PHE A 477 29.72 1.90 9.32
CA PHE A 477 28.52 1.14 8.91
C PHE A 477 27.26 1.43 9.77
N GLY A 478 27.33 2.30 10.75
CA GLY A 478 26.21 2.80 11.55
C GLY A 478 25.35 1.67 12.17
N ALA A 479 24.04 1.79 12.06
CA ALA A 479 23.08 0.86 12.65
C ALA A 479 23.09 -0.57 12.04
N ARG A 480 23.64 -0.77 10.82
CA ARG A 480 23.75 -2.12 10.22
C ARG A 480 24.71 -3.02 11.00
N SER A 481 25.81 -2.46 11.49
CA SER A 481 26.79 -3.20 12.32
C SER A 481 26.18 -3.67 13.63
N ILE A 482 25.30 -2.85 14.25
CA ILE A 482 24.62 -3.19 15.50
C ILE A 482 23.75 -4.43 15.36
N LYS A 483 22.90 -4.51 14.33
CA LYS A 483 22.06 -5.70 14.11
C LYS A 483 22.85 -6.97 13.95
N ARG A 484 23.93 -6.90 13.16
CA ARG A 484 24.83 -8.06 12.95
C ARG A 484 25.53 -8.48 14.24
N ILE A 485 25.94 -7.52 15.08
CA ILE A 485 26.56 -7.82 16.38
C ILE A 485 25.55 -8.46 17.33
N ILE A 486 24.34 -7.92 17.45
CA ILE A 486 23.28 -8.50 18.28
C ILE A 486 22.94 -9.92 17.80
N GLN A 487 22.81 -10.13 16.51
CA GLN A 487 22.57 -11.46 15.96
C GLN A 487 23.69 -12.44 16.36
N LYS A 488 24.94 -12.08 16.11
CA LYS A 488 26.08 -12.96 16.37
C LYS A 488 26.37 -13.18 17.86
N GLN A 489 26.20 -12.15 18.70
CA GLN A 489 26.57 -12.20 20.13
C GLN A 489 25.44 -12.64 21.03
N ILE A 490 24.19 -12.49 20.59
CA ILE A 490 23.01 -12.81 21.41
C ILE A 490 22.16 -13.87 20.74
N SER A 491 21.61 -13.58 19.53
CA SER A 491 20.61 -14.46 18.93
C SER A 491 21.17 -15.85 18.63
N ASP A 492 22.40 -15.96 18.11
CA ASP A 492 23.03 -17.25 17.81
C ASP A 492 23.25 -18.08 19.10
N ILE A 493 23.68 -17.43 20.20
CA ILE A 493 23.94 -18.10 21.49
C ILE A 493 22.60 -18.55 22.11
N VAL A 494 21.62 -17.64 22.19
CA VAL A 494 20.29 -17.94 22.75
C VAL A 494 19.59 -19.04 21.95
N SER A 495 19.68 -19.00 20.60
CA SER A 495 19.08 -20.03 19.75
C SER A 495 19.66 -21.41 20.00
N LYS A 496 20.99 -21.50 20.25
CA LYS A 496 21.66 -22.76 20.60
C LYS A 496 21.12 -23.32 21.92
N GLU A 497 20.96 -22.46 22.94
CA GLU A 497 20.44 -22.86 24.24
C GLU A 497 18.96 -23.28 24.19
N ILE A 498 18.13 -22.58 23.41
CA ILE A 498 16.73 -22.96 23.19
C ILE A 498 16.62 -24.34 22.54
N VAL A 499 17.45 -24.63 21.53
CA VAL A 499 17.45 -25.94 20.85
C VAL A 499 17.94 -27.05 21.78
N SER A 500 18.93 -26.76 22.64
CA SER A 500 19.46 -27.73 23.61
C SER A 500 18.50 -28.00 24.76
N ASN A 501 17.67 -27.03 25.16
CA ASN A 501 16.78 -27.07 26.33
C ASN A 501 15.36 -26.60 25.98
N PRO A 502 14.58 -27.35 25.19
CA PRO A 502 13.29 -26.90 24.64
C PRO A 502 12.19 -26.62 25.69
N ASN A 503 12.36 -27.07 26.92
CA ASN A 503 11.39 -26.86 28.01
C ASN A 503 11.61 -25.55 28.79
N ILE A 504 12.72 -24.83 28.52
CA ILE A 504 13.06 -23.59 29.22
C ILE A 504 12.49 -22.41 28.43
N THR A 505 11.74 -21.55 29.10
CA THR A 505 11.11 -20.38 28.51
C THR A 505 11.70 -19.05 28.99
N ASN A 506 12.44 -19.05 30.09
CA ASN A 506 13.06 -17.87 30.68
C ASN A 506 14.57 -17.92 30.48
N PHE A 507 15.15 -16.88 29.93
CA PHE A 507 16.58 -16.75 29.68
C PHE A 507 17.08 -15.41 30.20
N GLU A 508 18.08 -15.43 31.10
CA GLU A 508 18.77 -14.22 31.54
C GLU A 508 20.10 -14.11 30.77
N ILE A 509 20.26 -13.02 30.04
CA ILE A 509 21.41 -12.78 29.20
C ILE A 509 22.27 -11.71 29.85
N SER A 510 23.47 -12.12 30.27
CA SER A 510 24.41 -11.28 30.99
C SER A 510 25.77 -11.20 30.23
N TYR A 511 26.56 -10.19 30.57
CA TYR A 511 27.93 -10.09 30.09
C TYR A 511 28.89 -10.29 31.26
N ASP A 512 29.73 -11.29 31.16
CA ASP A 512 30.81 -11.53 32.11
C ASP A 512 32.11 -10.83 31.67
N LYS A 513 32.51 -9.86 32.47
CA LYS A 513 33.74 -9.06 32.23
C LYS A 513 35.03 -9.89 32.33
N LYS A 514 35.04 -11.02 33.07
CA LYS A 514 36.25 -11.82 33.26
C LYS A 514 36.54 -12.69 32.05
N SER A 515 35.52 -13.27 31.47
CA SER A 515 35.64 -14.13 30.29
C SER A 515 35.50 -13.39 28.95
N ASP A 516 35.12 -12.10 28.95
CA ASP A 516 34.75 -11.28 27.76
C ASP A 516 33.70 -11.99 26.87
N LYS A 517 32.74 -12.69 27.48
CA LYS A 517 31.71 -13.45 26.79
C LYS A 517 30.31 -13.12 27.30
N VAL A 518 29.34 -13.34 26.42
CA VAL A 518 27.93 -13.33 26.79
C VAL A 518 27.57 -14.67 27.39
N CYS A 519 27.00 -14.65 28.59
CA CYS A 519 26.51 -15.83 29.30
C CYS A 519 24.98 -15.82 29.25
N VAL A 520 24.41 -17.01 29.13
CA VAL A 520 22.96 -17.25 29.17
C VAL A 520 22.67 -18.14 30.34
N ASP A 521 21.91 -17.64 31.30
CA ASP A 521 21.45 -18.35 32.50
C ASP A 521 19.94 -18.64 32.36
N PHE A 522 19.45 -19.66 33.10
CA PHE A 522 18.08 -20.17 32.98
C PHE A 522 17.28 -19.92 34.24
#